data_36797b578fd81326070b0c630f3b72ac
#
_entry.id   36797b578fd81326070b0c630f3b72ac
#
_cell.length_a   1.000
_cell.length_b   1.000
_cell.length_c   1.000
_cell.angle_alpha   90.00
_cell.angle_beta   90.00
_cell.angle_gamma   90.00
#
_symmetry.space_group_name_H-M   'P 1'
#
loop_
_entity.id
_entity.type
_entity.pdbx_description
1 polymer ?
#
loop_
_entity_poly.entity_id
_entity_poly.type
_entity_poly.pdbx_seq_one_letter_code
_entity_poly.pdbx_strand_id
1 'polypeptide(L)'
;MTLASPRFDRKTLTSTTAVLLYIALADFVFHMIIAGNYGYFRDELYYIVAGERLAFGYVDFPPVIALLAALMNVIAGDSLVSIHIVPALAAATIVFLAGKIAGELGGGLKAQVLAAVAAMFSAAFAVGSIFSMDVLDMLWWTVLAYLLIRIIKRDNKEPRLWLLFGVIAGIGLLTKLTMAFFLLSVLISLLLVKRSYLKSPWVWMAFVIALIILSPYIVWNALNGWPTVDFFIHHGGLNGGGPLSFLANQILIAGFLGLPLAIIGLYFFFRAKLGRPYVVLGVAFIILLVVFTVTNAKPYFIMGAYPFAFAAGAVVLERRRWVSRFYLIGILIVGILLIPLYSPALPPQTFVKYYGGLTGAANGASAQQNAGAFPQYLGDRFGWNTMTATVAQVYDNLPPQEKSQACILTQNYGEASALTFLGRSLNLPTVISGHNNYYLWGPGSCSGQVLIIVGYYPSDFQGFFRNITVAGNITCSYCMTSEDNLPVIVAVGPTSSVHDSWAMLKHYN
;
A
#
# COMPACT_ATOMS: atom_id res chain seq x y z
N MET A 1 6.52 48.00 14.36
CA MET A 1 5.75 46.80 14.74
C MET A 1 6.74 45.64 14.89
N THR A 2 7.26 45.44 16.10
CA THR A 2 8.21 44.35 16.42
C THR A 2 7.42 43.05 16.55
N LEU A 3 7.64 42.15 15.62
CA LEU A 3 7.12 40.79 15.70
C LEU A 3 7.76 40.08 16.93
N ALA A 4 6.98 39.95 18.00
CA ALA A 4 7.37 39.13 19.15
C ALA A 4 7.54 37.68 18.71
N SER A 5 8.76 37.14 18.80
CA SER A 5 9.01 35.72 18.60
C SER A 5 8.18 34.92 19.62
N PRO A 6 7.45 33.88 19.21
CA PRO A 6 6.70 33.03 20.13
C PRO A 6 7.70 32.37 21.10
N ARG A 7 7.66 32.76 22.36
CA ARG A 7 8.38 32.05 23.43
C ARG A 7 7.69 30.72 23.65
N PHE A 8 8.26 29.63 23.11
CA PHE A 8 7.83 28.28 23.43
C PHE A 8 8.15 28.01 24.92
N ASP A 9 7.10 27.96 25.75
CA ASP A 9 7.24 27.59 27.17
C ASP A 9 7.70 26.12 27.27
N ARG A 10 8.62 25.81 28.21
CA ARG A 10 9.09 24.45 28.49
C ARG A 10 7.95 23.44 28.72
N LYS A 11 6.84 23.87 29.33
CA LYS A 11 5.64 23.03 29.53
C LYS A 11 4.97 22.62 28.20
N THR A 12 5.04 23.46 27.18
CA THR A 12 4.50 23.15 25.84
C THR A 12 5.36 22.10 25.14
N LEU A 13 6.68 22.22 25.24
CA LEU A 13 7.64 21.29 24.63
C LEU A 13 7.66 19.90 25.25
N THR A 14 7.27 19.77 26.52
CA THR A 14 7.17 18.48 27.24
C THR A 14 5.75 17.95 27.37
N SER A 15 4.79 18.57 26.69
CA SER A 15 3.40 18.08 26.69
C SER A 15 3.33 16.70 26.01
N THR A 16 2.37 15.89 26.40
CA THR A 16 2.14 14.57 25.79
C THR A 16 1.99 14.64 24.27
N THR A 17 1.31 15.68 23.78
CA THR A 17 1.16 15.89 22.33
C THR A 17 2.49 16.19 21.66
N ALA A 18 3.37 17.00 22.28
CA ALA A 18 4.70 17.28 21.75
C ALA A 18 5.57 16.02 21.69
N VAL A 19 5.54 15.17 22.71
CA VAL A 19 6.26 13.90 22.70
C VAL A 19 5.80 13.00 21.55
N LEU A 20 4.50 12.89 21.32
CA LEU A 20 3.95 12.13 20.18
C LEU A 20 4.37 12.72 18.83
N LEU A 21 4.40 14.06 18.71
CA LEU A 21 4.88 14.72 17.50
C LEU A 21 6.37 14.45 17.24
N TYR A 22 7.20 14.38 18.30
CA TYR A 22 8.62 14.03 18.14
C TYR A 22 8.80 12.59 17.64
N ILE A 23 8.01 11.64 18.15
CA ILE A 23 8.05 10.25 17.67
C ILE A 23 7.59 10.17 16.20
N ALA A 24 6.49 10.82 15.86
CA ALA A 24 5.99 10.89 14.49
C ALA A 24 6.97 11.58 13.52
N LEU A 25 7.63 12.66 13.97
CA LEU A 25 8.65 13.34 13.20
C LEU A 25 9.89 12.47 12.98
N ALA A 26 10.31 11.71 14.00
CA ALA A 26 11.41 10.76 13.86
C ALA A 26 11.10 9.66 12.84
N ASP A 27 9.87 9.15 12.84
CA ASP A 27 9.37 8.19 11.85
C ASP A 27 9.39 8.79 10.43
N PHE A 28 8.83 9.99 10.25
CA PHE A 28 8.84 10.72 8.98
C PHE A 28 10.26 10.94 8.46
N VAL A 29 11.14 11.48 9.30
CA VAL A 29 12.53 11.78 8.91
C VAL A 29 13.27 10.50 8.53
N PHE A 30 13.05 9.41 9.26
CA PHE A 30 13.66 8.13 8.91
C PHE A 30 13.23 7.67 7.51
N HIS A 31 11.92 7.69 7.21
CA HIS A 31 11.41 7.32 5.89
C HIS A 31 11.96 8.22 4.78
N MET A 32 12.10 9.52 5.04
CA MET A 32 12.70 10.44 4.06
C MET A 32 14.20 10.20 3.83
N ILE A 33 14.95 9.77 4.85
CA ILE A 33 16.38 9.39 4.69
C ILE A 33 16.53 8.19 3.76
N ILE A 34 15.63 7.22 3.81
CA ILE A 34 15.70 6.01 2.98
C ILE A 34 14.91 6.12 1.67
N ALA A 35 14.20 7.23 1.43
CA ALA A 35 13.26 7.40 0.31
C ALA A 35 13.89 7.20 -1.07
N GLY A 36 15.19 7.50 -1.23
CA GLY A 36 15.93 7.33 -2.50
C GLY A 36 16.56 5.95 -2.69
N ASN A 37 16.42 5.02 -1.73
CA ASN A 37 17.11 3.75 -1.78
C ASN A 37 16.35 2.72 -2.64
N TYR A 38 17.09 1.88 -3.35
CA TYR A 38 16.69 0.76 -4.21
C TYR A 38 16.01 1.14 -5.54
N GLY A 39 15.19 2.14 -5.61
CA GLY A 39 14.42 2.52 -6.80
C GLY A 39 12.92 2.46 -6.59
N TYR A 40 12.17 2.71 -7.66
CA TYR A 40 10.71 2.68 -7.64
C TYR A 40 10.19 1.26 -7.44
N PHE A 41 9.22 1.11 -6.57
CA PHE A 41 8.44 -0.11 -6.50
C PHE A 41 7.52 -0.22 -7.73
N ARG A 42 7.25 -1.43 -8.20
CA ARG A 42 6.47 -1.68 -9.42
C ARG A 42 5.18 -0.88 -9.49
N ASP A 43 4.39 -0.88 -8.41
CA ASP A 43 3.11 -0.19 -8.39
C ASP A 43 3.25 1.33 -8.35
N GLU A 44 4.36 1.87 -7.81
CA GLU A 44 4.63 3.32 -7.82
C GLU A 44 4.74 3.86 -9.24
N LEU A 45 5.45 3.14 -10.12
CA LEU A 45 5.53 3.49 -11.54
C LEU A 45 4.15 3.50 -12.19
N TYR A 46 3.31 2.53 -11.87
CA TYR A 46 1.96 2.44 -12.38
C TYR A 46 1.06 3.58 -11.88
N TYR A 47 1.15 3.94 -10.60
CA TYR A 47 0.39 5.06 -10.04
C TYR A 47 0.85 6.41 -10.60
N ILE A 48 2.15 6.59 -10.90
CA ILE A 48 2.67 7.79 -11.57
C ILE A 48 2.06 7.92 -12.96
N VAL A 49 2.11 6.85 -13.76
CA VAL A 49 1.51 6.85 -15.12
C VAL A 49 -0.01 7.04 -15.07
N ALA A 50 -0.69 6.44 -14.09
CA ALA A 50 -2.13 6.66 -13.88
C ALA A 50 -2.45 8.10 -13.46
N GLY A 51 -1.56 8.74 -12.71
CA GLY A 51 -1.66 10.16 -12.33
C GLY A 51 -1.65 11.12 -13.53
N GLU A 52 -1.04 10.73 -14.64
CA GLU A 52 -1.07 11.48 -15.91
C GLU A 52 -2.33 11.25 -16.74
N ARG A 53 -3.09 10.22 -16.41
CA ARG A 53 -4.32 9.80 -17.07
C ARG A 53 -5.46 9.70 -16.06
N LEU A 54 -5.75 10.81 -15.38
CA LEU A 54 -6.73 10.87 -14.29
C LEU A 54 -8.11 10.39 -14.77
N ALA A 55 -8.67 9.45 -14.01
CA ALA A 55 -10.01 8.91 -14.18
C ALA A 55 -10.69 8.75 -12.82
N PHE A 56 -12.00 8.56 -12.80
CA PHE A 56 -12.73 8.29 -11.56
C PHE A 56 -12.58 6.86 -11.05
N GLY A 57 -11.83 6.01 -11.75
CA GLY A 57 -11.49 4.65 -11.35
C GLY A 57 -10.47 4.03 -12.28
N TYR A 58 -9.94 2.90 -11.87
CA TYR A 58 -8.99 2.06 -12.59
C TYR A 58 -9.40 0.60 -12.38
N VAL A 59 -8.86 -0.32 -13.19
CA VAL A 59 -9.23 -1.75 -13.15
C VAL A 59 -9.05 -2.34 -11.76
N ASP A 60 -7.91 -2.09 -11.14
CA ASP A 60 -7.42 -2.75 -9.93
C ASP A 60 -7.36 -1.83 -8.70
N PHE A 61 -7.63 -0.52 -8.87
CA PHE A 61 -7.65 0.44 -7.75
C PHE A 61 -8.58 1.64 -7.95
N PRO A 62 -9.09 2.24 -6.85
CA PRO A 62 -9.84 3.49 -6.87
C PRO A 62 -8.91 4.72 -7.04
N PRO A 63 -9.47 5.92 -7.37
CA PRO A 63 -8.73 7.04 -7.96
C PRO A 63 -7.77 7.80 -7.05
N VAL A 64 -7.86 7.68 -5.71
CA VAL A 64 -7.14 8.58 -4.78
C VAL A 64 -5.62 8.49 -4.95
N ILE A 65 -5.06 7.30 -5.18
CA ILE A 65 -3.61 7.16 -5.30
C ILE A 65 -3.07 7.82 -6.59
N ALA A 66 -3.80 7.69 -7.72
CA ALA A 66 -3.45 8.37 -8.97
C ALA A 66 -3.57 9.90 -8.84
N LEU A 67 -4.62 10.39 -8.16
CA LEU A 67 -4.78 11.81 -7.86
C LEU A 67 -3.62 12.35 -7.01
N LEU A 68 -3.15 11.58 -6.02
CA LEU A 68 -2.00 11.97 -5.21
C LEU A 68 -0.70 11.95 -6.03
N ALA A 69 -0.52 10.99 -6.94
CA ALA A 69 0.62 10.99 -7.86
C ALA A 69 0.62 12.24 -8.75
N ALA A 70 -0.54 12.59 -9.34
CA ALA A 70 -0.68 13.82 -10.12
C ALA A 70 -0.39 15.08 -9.30
N LEU A 71 -0.90 15.14 -8.07
CA LEU A 71 -0.68 16.27 -7.16
C LEU A 71 0.80 16.41 -6.81
N MET A 72 1.47 15.31 -6.49
CA MET A 72 2.91 15.31 -6.15
C MET A 72 3.74 15.74 -7.36
N ASN A 73 3.41 15.30 -8.56
CA ASN A 73 4.08 15.73 -9.79
C ASN A 73 4.03 17.26 -9.95
N VAL A 74 2.86 17.88 -9.69
CA VAL A 74 2.70 19.34 -9.78
C VAL A 74 3.46 20.09 -8.68
N ILE A 75 3.47 19.57 -7.44
CA ILE A 75 4.03 20.28 -6.27
C ILE A 75 5.55 20.08 -6.16
N ALA A 76 6.04 18.86 -6.36
CA ALA A 76 7.41 18.45 -6.03
C ALA A 76 8.09 17.62 -7.12
N GLY A 77 7.42 17.42 -8.25
CA GLY A 77 7.86 16.49 -9.30
C GLY A 77 7.60 15.03 -8.95
N ASP A 78 7.91 14.14 -9.89
CA ASP A 78 7.66 12.70 -9.84
C ASP A 78 8.90 11.88 -9.42
N SER A 79 9.88 12.55 -8.81
CA SER A 79 11.07 11.84 -8.30
C SER A 79 10.71 10.88 -7.17
N LEU A 80 11.51 9.82 -7.02
CA LEU A 80 11.32 8.81 -5.97
C LEU A 80 11.20 9.43 -4.57
N VAL A 81 12.04 10.44 -4.27
CA VAL A 81 12.01 11.13 -2.97
C VAL A 81 10.73 11.94 -2.79
N SER A 82 10.26 12.62 -3.85
CA SER A 82 9.05 13.46 -3.74
C SER A 82 7.79 12.63 -3.54
N ILE A 83 7.61 11.54 -4.26
CA ILE A 83 6.41 10.68 -4.07
C ILE A 83 6.39 10.02 -2.70
N HIS A 84 7.56 9.71 -2.12
CA HIS A 84 7.66 9.09 -0.79
C HIS A 84 7.30 10.02 0.36
N ILE A 85 7.16 11.34 0.14
CA ILE A 85 6.61 12.27 1.16
C ILE A 85 5.22 11.82 1.62
N VAL A 86 4.38 11.34 0.70
CA VAL A 86 3.00 10.93 1.00
C VAL A 86 2.94 9.73 1.95
N PRO A 87 3.58 8.59 1.65
CA PRO A 87 3.56 7.44 2.55
C PRO A 87 4.28 7.71 3.88
N ALA A 88 5.38 8.44 3.88
CA ALA A 88 6.09 8.84 5.10
C ALA A 88 5.21 9.69 6.03
N LEU A 89 4.47 10.66 5.47
CA LEU A 89 3.54 11.50 6.22
C LEU A 89 2.35 10.69 6.75
N ALA A 90 1.84 9.74 5.96
CA ALA A 90 0.75 8.85 6.37
C ALA A 90 1.19 7.95 7.53
N ALA A 91 2.36 7.32 7.45
CA ALA A 91 2.93 6.48 8.52
C ALA A 91 3.14 7.28 9.81
N ALA A 92 3.78 8.45 9.73
CA ALA A 92 3.97 9.33 10.87
C ALA A 92 2.62 9.76 11.51
N THR A 93 1.59 9.98 10.69
CA THR A 93 0.25 10.31 11.19
C THR A 93 -0.39 9.12 11.90
N ILE A 94 -0.22 7.89 11.40
CA ILE A 94 -0.68 6.66 12.05
C ILE A 94 -0.01 6.51 13.43
N VAL A 95 1.30 6.71 13.50
CA VAL A 95 2.10 6.68 14.74
C VAL A 95 1.56 7.69 15.76
N PHE A 96 1.34 8.93 15.33
CA PHE A 96 0.77 9.99 16.17
C PHE A 96 -0.63 9.62 16.66
N LEU A 97 -1.51 9.16 15.76
CA LEU A 97 -2.89 8.80 16.08
C LEU A 97 -3.00 7.59 17.01
N ALA A 98 -2.13 6.59 16.87
CA ALA A 98 -2.09 5.45 17.79
C ALA A 98 -1.84 5.92 19.25
N GLY A 99 -0.91 6.86 19.44
CA GLY A 99 -0.70 7.50 20.74
C GLY A 99 -1.93 8.29 21.21
N LYS A 100 -2.56 9.08 20.32
CA LYS A 100 -3.78 9.85 20.66
C LYS A 100 -4.95 8.92 21.03
N ILE A 101 -5.12 7.80 20.32
CA ILE A 101 -6.13 6.78 20.64
C ILE A 101 -5.90 6.23 22.04
N ALA A 102 -4.67 5.90 22.42
CA ALA A 102 -4.36 5.46 23.79
C ALA A 102 -4.78 6.50 24.85
N GLY A 103 -4.55 7.80 24.57
CA GLY A 103 -5.01 8.89 25.42
C GLY A 103 -6.53 8.99 25.53
N GLU A 104 -7.25 8.85 24.41
CA GLU A 104 -8.73 8.84 24.41
C GLU A 104 -9.31 7.64 25.19
N LEU A 105 -8.63 6.50 25.17
CA LEU A 105 -8.98 5.29 25.92
C LEU A 105 -8.62 5.38 27.42
N GLY A 106 -8.04 6.51 27.88
CA GLY A 106 -7.73 6.77 29.28
C GLY A 106 -6.30 6.43 29.69
N GLY A 107 -5.40 6.24 28.75
CA GLY A 107 -3.96 6.04 28.98
C GLY A 107 -3.22 7.35 29.22
N GLY A 108 -2.23 7.33 30.12
CA GLY A 108 -1.29 8.42 30.35
C GLY A 108 -0.17 8.46 29.31
N LEU A 109 0.87 9.26 29.56
CA LEU A 109 2.00 9.45 28.65
C LEU A 109 2.66 8.11 28.25
N LYS A 110 2.85 7.18 29.20
CA LYS A 110 3.52 5.91 28.90
C LYS A 110 2.72 5.02 27.96
N ALA A 111 1.40 4.94 28.15
CA ALA A 111 0.53 4.20 27.24
C ALA A 111 0.55 4.83 25.84
N GLN A 112 0.52 6.16 25.76
CA GLN A 112 0.53 6.88 24.48
C GLN A 112 1.85 6.65 23.74
N VAL A 113 3.00 6.75 24.43
CA VAL A 113 4.31 6.46 23.83
C VAL A 113 4.42 5.00 23.41
N LEU A 114 3.99 4.05 24.25
CA LEU A 114 4.03 2.63 23.91
C LEU A 114 3.19 2.31 22.69
N ALA A 115 1.99 2.88 22.57
CA ALA A 115 1.11 2.70 21.41
C ALA A 115 1.72 3.28 20.13
N ALA A 116 2.29 4.49 20.22
CA ALA A 116 2.95 5.13 19.09
C ALA A 116 4.16 4.32 18.59
N VAL A 117 5.02 3.88 19.50
CA VAL A 117 6.20 3.06 19.15
C VAL A 117 5.81 1.68 18.62
N ALA A 118 4.74 1.07 19.16
CA ALA A 118 4.24 -0.20 18.62
C ALA A 118 3.68 -0.04 17.19
N ALA A 119 2.98 1.05 16.91
CA ALA A 119 2.51 1.36 15.56
C ALA A 119 3.68 1.63 14.62
N MET A 120 4.69 2.37 15.05
CA MET A 120 5.90 2.66 14.28
C MET A 120 6.61 1.36 13.84
N PHE A 121 6.80 0.38 14.72
CA PHE A 121 7.47 -0.89 14.40
C PHE A 121 6.50 -2.02 14.03
N SER A 122 5.44 -1.70 13.30
CA SER A 122 4.48 -2.63 12.70
C SER A 122 4.53 -2.56 11.16
N ALA A 123 3.55 -3.14 10.48
CA ALA A 123 3.41 -3.01 9.03
C ALA A 123 3.41 -1.54 8.53
N ALA A 124 3.01 -0.57 9.38
CA ALA A 124 3.08 0.85 9.07
C ALA A 124 4.48 1.27 8.60
N PHE A 125 5.52 0.68 9.19
CA PHE A 125 6.90 0.97 8.83
C PHE A 125 7.25 0.49 7.40
N ALA A 126 6.78 -0.70 7.01
CA ALA A 126 7.02 -1.23 5.67
C ALA A 126 6.28 -0.41 4.61
N VAL A 127 4.97 -0.20 4.80
CA VAL A 127 4.14 0.53 3.83
C VAL A 127 4.41 2.02 3.81
N GLY A 128 4.99 2.59 4.88
CA GLY A 128 5.46 3.98 4.95
C GLY A 128 6.65 4.28 4.01
N SER A 129 7.31 3.25 3.49
CA SER A 129 8.41 3.37 2.52
C SER A 129 7.98 3.08 1.07
N ILE A 130 6.68 2.95 0.80
CA ILE A 130 6.13 2.64 -0.53
C ILE A 130 4.98 3.59 -0.82
N PHE A 131 5.02 4.28 -1.94
CA PHE A 131 3.89 5.07 -2.41
C PHE A 131 2.79 4.15 -2.90
N SER A 132 1.92 3.73 -1.99
CA SER A 132 0.82 2.81 -2.28
C SER A 132 -0.45 3.19 -1.54
N MET A 133 -1.57 2.64 -2.00
CA MET A 133 -2.86 2.80 -1.33
C MET A 133 -2.91 2.13 0.06
N ASP A 134 -1.96 1.23 0.36
CA ASP A 134 -1.96 0.44 1.58
C ASP A 134 -1.74 1.27 2.85
N VAL A 135 -0.75 2.16 2.84
CA VAL A 135 -0.49 3.05 3.98
C VAL A 135 -1.64 4.04 4.19
N LEU A 136 -2.25 4.50 3.10
CA LEU A 136 -3.40 5.40 3.16
C LEU A 136 -4.64 4.68 3.72
N ASP A 137 -4.89 3.43 3.31
CA ASP A 137 -5.97 2.60 3.86
C ASP A 137 -5.79 2.42 5.37
N MET A 138 -4.58 2.04 5.81
CA MET A 138 -4.24 1.95 7.23
C MET A 138 -4.46 3.28 7.98
N LEU A 139 -4.11 4.40 7.37
CA LEU A 139 -4.36 5.74 7.92
C LEU A 139 -5.86 6.00 8.10
N TRP A 140 -6.67 5.74 7.06
CA TRP A 140 -8.11 6.00 7.13
C TRP A 140 -8.81 5.12 8.17
N TRP A 141 -8.45 3.84 8.29
CA TRP A 141 -8.97 2.97 9.35
C TRP A 141 -8.61 3.52 10.74
N THR A 142 -7.37 3.99 10.92
CA THR A 142 -6.90 4.58 12.18
C THR A 142 -7.66 5.86 12.52
N VAL A 143 -7.90 6.74 11.53
CA VAL A 143 -8.71 7.96 11.70
C VAL A 143 -10.15 7.61 12.06
N LEU A 144 -10.77 6.66 11.37
CA LEU A 144 -12.15 6.23 11.64
C LEU A 144 -12.27 5.57 13.02
N ALA A 145 -11.31 4.77 13.45
CA ALA A 145 -11.25 4.21 14.80
C ALA A 145 -11.16 5.33 15.86
N TYR A 146 -10.30 6.33 15.63
CA TYR A 146 -10.19 7.50 16.50
C TYR A 146 -11.52 8.28 16.59
N LEU A 147 -12.16 8.54 15.45
CA LEU A 147 -13.47 9.21 15.41
C LEU A 147 -14.54 8.39 16.13
N LEU A 148 -14.58 7.08 15.92
CA LEU A 148 -15.55 6.19 16.57
C LEU A 148 -15.38 6.19 18.11
N ILE A 149 -14.14 6.18 18.60
CA ILE A 149 -13.84 6.32 20.04
C ILE A 149 -14.39 7.65 20.55
N ARG A 150 -14.18 8.75 19.84
CA ARG A 150 -14.72 10.05 20.23
C ARG A 150 -16.23 10.12 20.20
N ILE A 151 -16.87 9.52 19.19
CA ILE A 151 -18.34 9.40 19.11
C ILE A 151 -18.86 8.64 20.34
N ILE A 152 -18.23 7.52 20.70
CA ILE A 152 -18.63 6.72 21.88
C ILE A 152 -18.43 7.51 23.17
N LYS A 153 -17.28 8.20 23.30
CA LYS A 153 -16.96 9.01 24.49
C LYS A 153 -17.92 10.18 24.70
N ARG A 154 -18.49 10.71 23.61
CA ARG A 154 -19.49 11.79 23.61
C ARG A 154 -20.94 11.27 23.63
N ASP A 155 -21.11 9.97 23.91
CA ASP A 155 -22.40 9.32 24.02
C ASP A 155 -23.31 9.54 22.78
N ASN A 156 -22.69 9.54 21.59
CA ASN A 156 -23.40 9.73 20.31
C ASN A 156 -24.13 11.09 20.16
N LYS A 157 -23.73 12.12 20.90
CA LYS A 157 -24.43 13.43 20.94
C LYS A 157 -23.83 14.47 19.98
N GLU A 158 -22.73 14.18 19.30
CA GLU A 158 -22.08 15.11 18.38
C GLU A 158 -22.26 14.70 16.89
N PRO A 159 -23.26 15.26 16.19
CA PRO A 159 -23.51 14.96 14.76
C PRO A 159 -22.30 15.17 13.86
N ARG A 160 -21.51 16.22 14.14
CA ARG A 160 -20.33 16.59 13.34
C ARG A 160 -19.31 15.45 13.23
N LEU A 161 -19.18 14.61 14.26
CA LEU A 161 -18.25 13.47 14.23
C LEU A 161 -18.74 12.39 13.26
N TRP A 162 -20.06 12.16 13.15
CA TRP A 162 -20.62 11.23 12.17
C TRP A 162 -20.47 11.76 10.74
N LEU A 163 -20.71 13.07 10.52
CA LEU A 163 -20.52 13.65 9.19
C LEU A 163 -19.06 13.53 8.75
N LEU A 164 -18.11 13.84 9.65
CA LEU A 164 -16.68 13.67 9.37
C LEU A 164 -16.33 12.19 9.14
N PHE A 165 -16.93 11.28 9.93
CA PHE A 165 -16.77 9.83 9.73
C PHE A 165 -17.20 9.43 8.31
N GLY A 166 -18.35 9.92 7.84
CA GLY A 166 -18.86 9.67 6.48
C GLY A 166 -17.93 10.17 5.39
N VAL A 167 -17.39 11.39 5.54
CA VAL A 167 -16.43 11.96 4.59
C VAL A 167 -15.15 11.10 4.51
N ILE A 168 -14.57 10.79 5.66
CA ILE A 168 -13.35 9.97 5.73
C ILE A 168 -13.60 8.54 5.21
N ALA A 169 -14.76 7.95 5.52
CA ALA A 169 -15.16 6.64 5.00
C ALA A 169 -15.26 6.65 3.47
N GLY A 170 -15.85 7.70 2.88
CA GLY A 170 -15.94 7.86 1.43
C GLY A 170 -14.57 8.01 0.77
N ILE A 171 -13.68 8.84 1.33
CA ILE A 171 -12.30 8.98 0.86
C ILE A 171 -11.55 7.64 1.00
N GLY A 172 -11.73 6.94 2.11
CA GLY A 172 -11.14 5.62 2.32
C GLY A 172 -11.59 4.60 1.28
N LEU A 173 -12.88 4.56 0.93
CA LEU A 173 -13.42 3.71 -0.14
C LEU A 173 -12.84 4.08 -1.52
N LEU A 174 -12.63 5.37 -1.79
CA LEU A 174 -11.95 5.86 -2.99
C LEU A 174 -10.43 5.66 -2.95
N THR A 175 -9.87 5.24 -1.80
CA THR A 175 -8.45 4.87 -1.67
C THR A 175 -8.26 3.38 -1.89
N LYS A 176 -9.02 2.54 -1.17
CA LYS A 176 -8.93 1.08 -1.27
C LYS A 176 -10.22 0.40 -0.85
N LEU A 177 -10.67 -0.59 -1.60
CA LEU A 177 -11.94 -1.28 -1.33
C LEU A 177 -11.92 -2.13 -0.04
N THR A 178 -10.76 -2.43 0.53
CA THR A 178 -10.63 -3.05 1.86
C THR A 178 -11.30 -2.23 2.96
N MET A 179 -11.43 -0.91 2.79
CA MET A 179 -12.21 -0.03 3.66
C MET A 179 -13.66 -0.53 3.86
N ALA A 180 -14.29 -1.14 2.84
CA ALA A 180 -15.64 -1.68 2.96
C ALA A 180 -15.73 -2.77 4.03
N PHE A 181 -14.71 -3.63 4.16
CA PHE A 181 -14.68 -4.67 5.21
C PHE A 181 -14.61 -4.05 6.60
N PHE A 182 -13.83 -2.98 6.78
CA PHE A 182 -13.77 -2.26 8.05
C PHE A 182 -15.14 -1.62 8.39
N LEU A 183 -15.74 -0.91 7.45
CA LEU A 183 -17.04 -0.25 7.65
C LEU A 183 -18.15 -1.26 7.96
N LEU A 184 -18.19 -2.40 7.23
CA LEU A 184 -19.12 -3.48 7.48
C LEU A 184 -18.89 -4.13 8.86
N SER A 185 -17.62 -4.35 9.25
CA SER A 185 -17.30 -4.89 10.57
C SER A 185 -17.74 -3.97 11.70
N VAL A 186 -17.58 -2.65 11.54
CA VAL A 186 -18.08 -1.64 12.48
C VAL A 186 -19.60 -1.64 12.53
N LEU A 187 -20.30 -1.67 11.39
CA LEU A 187 -21.75 -1.72 11.31
C LEU A 187 -22.32 -2.97 12.01
N ILE A 188 -21.77 -4.15 11.71
CA ILE A 188 -22.15 -5.41 12.36
C ILE A 188 -21.89 -5.33 13.87
N SER A 189 -20.75 -4.77 14.28
CA SER A 189 -20.41 -4.58 15.68
C SER A 189 -21.40 -3.66 16.40
N LEU A 190 -21.81 -2.56 15.77
CA LEU A 190 -22.85 -1.68 16.31
C LEU A 190 -24.19 -2.41 16.44
N LEU A 191 -24.56 -3.23 15.46
CA LEU A 191 -25.76 -4.08 15.50
C LEU A 191 -25.74 -5.05 16.67
N LEU A 192 -24.59 -5.64 16.97
CA LEU A 192 -24.47 -6.66 18.03
C LEU A 192 -24.42 -6.03 19.43
N VAL A 193 -23.68 -4.92 19.61
CA VAL A 193 -23.33 -4.44 20.97
C VAL A 193 -23.78 -3.01 21.27
N LYS A 194 -24.22 -2.22 20.27
CA LYS A 194 -24.60 -0.80 20.44
C LYS A 194 -25.78 -0.41 19.53
N ARG A 195 -26.82 -1.24 19.45
CA ARG A 195 -27.99 -1.03 18.57
C ARG A 195 -28.64 0.34 18.67
N SER A 196 -28.57 0.97 19.86
CA SER A 196 -29.13 2.32 20.07
C SER A 196 -28.51 3.38 19.15
N TYR A 197 -27.25 3.19 18.73
CA TYR A 197 -26.54 4.12 17.84
C TYR A 197 -27.16 4.14 16.43
N LEU A 198 -27.66 3.00 15.96
CA LEU A 198 -28.31 2.86 14.65
C LEU A 198 -29.70 3.56 14.59
N LYS A 199 -30.25 3.95 15.73
CA LYS A 199 -31.46 4.80 15.77
C LYS A 199 -31.12 6.27 15.48
N SER A 200 -29.84 6.66 15.54
CA SER A 200 -29.40 8.02 15.22
C SER A 200 -29.44 8.26 13.72
N PRO A 201 -30.08 9.32 13.21
CA PRO A 201 -30.07 9.63 11.78
C PRO A 201 -28.66 9.94 11.26
N TRP A 202 -27.76 10.36 12.14
CA TRP A 202 -26.39 10.76 11.77
C TRP A 202 -25.51 9.60 11.29
N VAL A 203 -25.75 8.38 11.78
CA VAL A 203 -25.10 7.16 11.27
C VAL A 203 -25.46 6.94 9.81
N TRP A 204 -26.74 7.07 9.46
CA TRP A 204 -27.23 6.89 8.10
C TRP A 204 -26.80 8.05 7.19
N MET A 205 -26.75 9.26 7.72
CA MET A 205 -26.19 10.40 7.00
C MET A 205 -24.71 10.18 6.67
N ALA A 206 -23.91 9.64 7.60
CA ALA A 206 -22.52 9.27 7.33
C ALA A 206 -22.41 8.24 6.20
N PHE A 207 -23.30 7.24 6.21
CA PHE A 207 -23.37 6.25 5.13
C PHE A 207 -23.72 6.88 3.78
N VAL A 208 -24.73 7.77 3.74
CA VAL A 208 -25.13 8.49 2.52
C VAL A 208 -23.99 9.36 2.00
N ILE A 209 -23.28 10.09 2.86
CA ILE A 209 -22.12 10.90 2.48
C ILE A 209 -21.03 10.01 1.87
N ALA A 210 -20.70 8.87 2.49
CA ALA A 210 -19.72 7.95 1.98
C ALA A 210 -20.11 7.40 0.58
N LEU A 211 -21.38 7.08 0.38
CA LEU A 211 -21.90 6.63 -0.92
C LEU A 211 -21.85 7.74 -1.98
N ILE A 212 -22.19 8.97 -1.63
CA ILE A 212 -22.09 10.12 -2.55
C ILE A 212 -20.64 10.31 -3.00
N ILE A 213 -19.69 10.25 -2.06
CA ILE A 213 -18.26 10.37 -2.38
C ILE A 213 -17.78 9.19 -3.25
N LEU A 214 -18.27 7.98 -3.01
CA LEU A 214 -17.93 6.78 -3.78
C LEU A 214 -18.59 6.75 -5.17
N SER A 215 -19.71 7.47 -5.36
CA SER A 215 -20.56 7.34 -6.55
C SER A 215 -19.83 7.58 -7.89
N PRO A 216 -18.87 8.52 -8.05
CA PRO A 216 -18.13 8.68 -9.30
C PRO A 216 -17.35 7.40 -9.71
N TYR A 217 -16.79 6.69 -8.73
CA TYR A 217 -16.10 5.42 -8.96
C TYR A 217 -17.07 4.31 -9.41
N ILE A 218 -18.25 4.23 -8.78
CA ILE A 218 -19.29 3.26 -9.15
C ILE A 218 -19.77 3.55 -10.60
N VAL A 219 -20.03 4.82 -10.92
CA VAL A 219 -20.45 5.24 -12.26
C VAL A 219 -19.36 4.92 -13.30
N TRP A 220 -18.10 5.21 -12.99
CA TRP A 220 -16.97 4.86 -13.87
C TRP A 220 -16.90 3.35 -14.13
N ASN A 221 -17.05 2.50 -13.12
CA ASN A 221 -17.07 1.06 -13.28
C ASN A 221 -18.21 0.61 -14.20
N ALA A 222 -19.43 1.15 -13.99
CA ALA A 222 -20.59 0.82 -14.81
C ALA A 222 -20.39 1.20 -16.28
N LEU A 223 -19.81 2.37 -16.56
CA LEU A 223 -19.56 2.85 -17.93
C LEU A 223 -18.44 2.07 -18.65
N ASN A 224 -17.53 1.44 -17.89
CA ASN A 224 -16.43 0.66 -18.45
C ASN A 224 -16.65 -0.86 -18.39
N GLY A 225 -17.90 -1.33 -18.11
CA GLY A 225 -18.22 -2.76 -18.10
C GLY A 225 -17.76 -3.50 -16.85
N TRP A 226 -17.68 -2.83 -15.71
CA TRP A 226 -17.33 -3.38 -14.39
C TRP A 226 -15.95 -4.03 -14.33
N PRO A 227 -14.87 -3.38 -14.81
CA PRO A 227 -13.56 -3.99 -14.91
C PRO A 227 -12.99 -4.37 -13.54
N THR A 228 -13.31 -3.62 -12.46
CA THR A 228 -12.89 -3.96 -11.11
C THR A 228 -13.54 -5.25 -10.60
N VAL A 229 -14.80 -5.50 -10.96
CA VAL A 229 -15.49 -6.75 -10.61
C VAL A 229 -14.87 -7.92 -11.38
N ASP A 230 -14.58 -7.74 -12.66
CA ASP A 230 -13.87 -8.71 -13.51
C ASP A 230 -12.50 -9.07 -12.90
N PHE A 231 -11.71 -8.07 -12.50
CA PHE A 231 -10.45 -8.26 -11.80
C PHE A 231 -10.57 -9.09 -10.52
N PHE A 232 -11.56 -8.81 -9.64
CA PHE A 232 -11.74 -9.56 -8.40
C PHE A 232 -12.25 -10.99 -8.60
N ILE A 233 -13.08 -11.23 -9.61
CA ILE A 233 -13.63 -12.56 -9.89
C ILE A 233 -12.56 -13.49 -10.49
N HIS A 234 -11.79 -13.02 -11.46
CA HIS A 234 -10.87 -13.86 -12.23
C HIS A 234 -9.47 -13.98 -11.58
N HIS A 235 -9.04 -13.01 -10.81
CA HIS A 235 -7.67 -12.93 -10.28
C HIS A 235 -7.55 -13.04 -8.76
N GLY A 236 -8.67 -13.40 -8.10
CA GLY A 236 -8.66 -13.81 -6.69
C GLY A 236 -7.82 -12.90 -5.81
N GLY A 237 -8.09 -11.59 -5.80
CA GLY A 237 -7.38 -10.60 -4.99
C GLY A 237 -7.25 -10.93 -3.49
N LEU A 238 -7.72 -12.13 -3.11
CA LEU A 238 -7.72 -12.67 -1.76
C LEU A 238 -6.67 -13.78 -1.53
N ASN A 239 -5.92 -14.24 -2.55
CA ASN A 239 -4.98 -15.37 -2.42
C ASN A 239 -3.81 -15.09 -1.48
N GLY A 240 -4.01 -15.41 -0.19
CA GLY A 240 -3.06 -15.19 0.90
C GLY A 240 -2.25 -16.41 1.37
N GLY A 241 -2.28 -17.53 0.63
CA GLY A 241 -1.50 -18.74 0.99
C GLY A 241 -2.18 -19.65 2.03
N GLY A 242 -3.46 -19.44 2.33
CA GLY A 242 -4.26 -20.25 3.25
C GLY A 242 -4.48 -19.63 4.63
N PRO A 243 -5.50 -20.13 5.38
CA PRO A 243 -5.87 -19.59 6.69
C PRO A 243 -4.74 -19.59 7.71
N LEU A 244 -3.93 -20.66 7.73
CA LEU A 244 -2.80 -20.77 8.66
C LEU A 244 -1.69 -19.78 8.31
N SER A 245 -1.40 -19.59 7.01
CA SER A 245 -0.46 -18.59 6.53
C SER A 245 -0.92 -17.18 6.90
N PHE A 246 -2.22 -16.87 6.72
CA PHE A 246 -2.78 -15.59 7.15
C PHE A 246 -2.52 -15.31 8.63
N LEU A 247 -2.86 -16.27 9.51
CA LEU A 247 -2.68 -16.11 10.97
C LEU A 247 -1.19 -16.03 11.36
N ALA A 248 -0.33 -16.86 10.78
CA ALA A 248 1.10 -16.84 11.08
C ALA A 248 1.76 -15.52 10.69
N ASN A 249 1.38 -14.96 9.54
CA ASN A 249 1.91 -13.68 9.08
C ASN A 249 1.47 -12.49 9.94
N GLN A 250 0.44 -12.64 10.80
CA GLN A 250 0.07 -11.56 11.73
C GLN A 250 1.20 -11.21 12.70
N ILE A 251 2.15 -12.12 12.95
CA ILE A 251 3.35 -11.84 13.74
C ILE A 251 4.20 -10.77 13.07
N LEU A 252 4.35 -10.83 11.75
CA LEU A 252 5.10 -9.83 10.97
C LEU A 252 4.30 -8.54 10.81
N ILE A 253 3.01 -8.64 10.49
CA ILE A 253 2.13 -7.47 10.27
C ILE A 253 2.01 -6.61 11.54
N ALA A 254 1.76 -7.24 12.68
CA ALA A 254 1.69 -6.52 13.97
C ALA A 254 3.06 -6.15 14.54
N GLY A 255 4.13 -6.77 14.04
CA GLY A 255 5.43 -6.80 14.71
C GLY A 255 5.46 -7.84 15.84
N PHE A 256 6.63 -8.46 16.08
CA PHE A 256 6.78 -9.57 17.02
C PHE A 256 6.24 -9.29 18.42
N LEU A 257 6.52 -8.12 18.97
CA LEU A 257 5.98 -7.66 20.26
C LEU A 257 4.68 -6.85 20.11
N GLY A 258 4.34 -6.43 18.93
CA GLY A 258 3.06 -5.79 18.62
C GLY A 258 1.88 -6.77 18.74
N LEU A 259 2.02 -8.00 18.24
CA LEU A 259 0.94 -8.98 18.30
C LEU A 259 0.49 -9.32 19.73
N PRO A 260 1.37 -9.64 20.70
CA PRO A 260 0.96 -9.79 22.09
C PRO A 260 0.30 -8.53 22.66
N LEU A 261 0.79 -7.33 22.29
CA LEU A 261 0.19 -6.06 22.72
C LEU A 261 -1.25 -5.91 22.17
N ALA A 262 -1.48 -6.28 20.91
CA ALA A 262 -2.82 -6.27 20.31
C ALA A 262 -3.77 -7.26 21.01
N ILE A 263 -3.28 -8.46 21.36
CA ILE A 263 -4.06 -9.46 22.13
C ILE A 263 -4.44 -8.89 23.52
N ILE A 264 -3.53 -8.20 24.19
CA ILE A 264 -3.83 -7.48 25.44
C ILE A 264 -4.86 -6.36 25.18
N GLY A 265 -4.81 -5.74 24.00
CA GLY A 265 -5.81 -4.75 23.56
C GLY A 265 -7.20 -5.35 23.41
N LEU A 266 -7.32 -6.55 22.86
CA LEU A 266 -8.59 -7.28 22.81
C LEU A 266 -9.12 -7.58 24.21
N TYR A 267 -8.25 -8.02 25.13
CA TYR A 267 -8.63 -8.16 26.55
C TYR A 267 -9.17 -6.85 27.14
N PHE A 268 -8.56 -5.70 26.81
CA PHE A 268 -9.09 -4.38 27.24
C PHE A 268 -10.52 -4.17 26.78
N PHE A 269 -10.84 -4.38 25.51
CA PHE A 269 -12.19 -4.14 24.98
C PHE A 269 -13.24 -5.07 25.60
N PHE A 270 -12.91 -6.33 25.86
CA PHE A 270 -13.89 -7.32 26.32
C PHE A 270 -14.00 -7.43 27.83
N ARG A 271 -12.91 -7.19 28.58
CA ARG A 271 -12.85 -7.47 30.03
C ARG A 271 -12.59 -6.26 30.92
N ALA A 272 -11.84 -5.25 30.46
CA ALA A 272 -11.52 -4.10 31.28
C ALA A 272 -12.72 -3.15 31.40
N LYS A 273 -13.00 -2.66 32.63
CA LYS A 273 -14.11 -1.71 32.86
C LYS A 273 -14.02 -0.47 31.96
N LEU A 274 -12.82 0.10 31.76
CA LEU A 274 -12.59 1.23 30.88
C LEU A 274 -12.78 0.90 29.38
N GLY A 275 -12.57 -0.34 28.99
CA GLY A 275 -12.67 -0.80 27.60
C GLY A 275 -14.10 -1.14 27.16
N ARG A 276 -14.95 -1.54 28.11
CA ARG A 276 -16.35 -1.96 27.81
C ARG A 276 -17.15 -0.99 26.94
N PRO A 277 -17.08 0.34 27.09
CA PRO A 277 -17.77 1.26 26.19
C PRO A 277 -17.34 1.12 24.75
N TYR A 278 -16.09 0.70 24.48
CA TYR A 278 -15.45 0.60 23.18
C TYR A 278 -15.41 -0.83 22.61
N VAL A 279 -16.18 -1.75 23.18
CA VAL A 279 -16.26 -3.17 22.75
C VAL A 279 -16.57 -3.33 21.25
N VAL A 280 -17.21 -2.33 20.64
CA VAL A 280 -17.45 -2.27 19.19
C VAL A 280 -16.17 -2.47 18.38
N LEU A 281 -15.04 -1.84 18.80
CA LEU A 281 -13.75 -2.00 18.12
C LEU A 281 -13.16 -3.41 18.31
N GLY A 282 -13.32 -3.99 19.51
CA GLY A 282 -12.90 -5.37 19.75
C GLY A 282 -13.66 -6.37 18.89
N VAL A 283 -14.99 -6.20 18.79
CA VAL A 283 -15.84 -7.06 17.94
C VAL A 283 -15.52 -6.86 16.47
N ALA A 284 -15.31 -5.61 16.01
CA ALA A 284 -14.92 -5.32 14.64
C ALA A 284 -13.56 -5.99 14.28
N PHE A 285 -12.58 -5.94 15.19
CA PHE A 285 -11.30 -6.62 15.00
C PHE A 285 -11.49 -8.14 14.82
N ILE A 286 -12.30 -8.78 15.67
CA ILE A 286 -12.57 -10.23 15.59
C ILE A 286 -13.29 -10.57 14.28
N ILE A 287 -14.28 -9.77 13.85
CA ILE A 287 -14.99 -9.98 12.58
C ILE A 287 -13.99 -9.92 11.42
N LEU A 288 -13.13 -8.89 11.36
CA LEU A 288 -12.11 -8.75 10.33
C LEU A 288 -11.14 -9.94 10.33
N LEU A 289 -10.65 -10.34 11.50
CA LEU A 289 -9.75 -11.47 11.64
C LEU A 289 -10.39 -12.76 11.11
N VAL A 290 -11.64 -13.03 11.47
CA VAL A 290 -12.39 -14.22 11.02
C VAL A 290 -12.64 -14.15 9.51
N VAL A 291 -13.18 -13.03 9.02
CA VAL A 291 -13.49 -12.88 7.58
C VAL A 291 -12.25 -13.07 6.74
N PHE A 292 -11.16 -12.37 7.04
CA PHE A 292 -9.94 -12.47 6.25
C PHE A 292 -9.23 -13.82 6.37
N THR A 293 -9.36 -14.51 7.51
CA THR A 293 -8.87 -15.88 7.65
C THR A 293 -9.66 -16.86 6.77
N VAL A 294 -11.00 -16.78 6.80
CA VAL A 294 -11.89 -17.69 6.06
C VAL A 294 -11.83 -17.44 4.55
N THR A 295 -11.74 -16.18 4.14
CA THR A 295 -11.64 -15.81 2.71
C THR A 295 -10.24 -15.95 2.13
N ASN A 296 -9.27 -16.44 2.92
CA ASN A 296 -7.87 -16.56 2.50
C ASN A 296 -7.27 -15.25 1.97
N ALA A 297 -7.58 -14.14 2.66
CA ALA A 297 -7.14 -12.82 2.27
C ALA A 297 -5.61 -12.63 2.39
N LYS A 298 -5.07 -11.63 1.70
CA LYS A 298 -3.67 -11.23 1.88
C LYS A 298 -3.44 -10.79 3.34
N PRO A 299 -2.36 -11.24 4.00
CA PRO A 299 -2.14 -11.02 5.44
C PRO A 299 -2.20 -9.57 5.89
N TYR A 300 -1.80 -8.62 5.05
CA TYR A 300 -1.73 -7.20 5.37
C TYR A 300 -3.10 -6.47 5.31
N PHE A 301 -4.17 -7.10 4.81
CA PHE A 301 -5.48 -6.43 4.73
C PHE A 301 -6.05 -6.01 6.08
N ILE A 302 -5.66 -6.66 7.18
CA ILE A 302 -6.10 -6.30 8.54
C ILE A 302 -5.22 -5.24 9.22
N MET A 303 -4.13 -4.79 8.62
CA MET A 303 -3.13 -3.95 9.29
C MET A 303 -3.70 -2.65 9.88
N GLY A 304 -4.75 -2.07 9.25
CA GLY A 304 -5.42 -0.87 9.76
C GLY A 304 -6.12 -1.04 11.11
N ALA A 305 -6.34 -2.28 11.56
CA ALA A 305 -6.94 -2.57 12.85
C ALA A 305 -5.91 -2.60 14.01
N TYR A 306 -4.63 -2.74 13.74
CA TYR A 306 -3.61 -2.85 14.79
C TYR A 306 -3.39 -1.57 15.60
N PRO A 307 -3.38 -0.35 15.03
CA PRO A 307 -3.12 0.87 15.81
C PRO A 307 -4.07 1.05 17.01
N PHE A 308 -5.36 0.79 16.86
CA PHE A 308 -6.29 0.90 17.98
C PHE A 308 -6.19 -0.28 18.96
N ALA A 309 -5.79 -1.46 18.49
CA ALA A 309 -5.52 -2.60 19.35
C ALA A 309 -4.26 -2.38 20.20
N PHE A 310 -3.18 -1.84 19.61
CA PHE A 310 -1.96 -1.44 20.34
C PHE A 310 -2.28 -0.38 21.40
N ALA A 311 -3.04 0.63 21.03
CA ALA A 311 -3.47 1.68 21.95
C ALA A 311 -4.20 1.11 23.18
N ALA A 312 -5.13 0.19 22.95
CA ALA A 312 -5.88 -0.48 24.01
C ALA A 312 -4.97 -1.34 24.92
N GLY A 313 -4.04 -2.11 24.31
CA GLY A 313 -3.07 -2.93 25.02
C GLY A 313 -2.11 -2.09 25.87
N ALA A 314 -1.65 -0.98 25.34
CA ALA A 314 -0.78 -0.05 26.02
C ALA A 314 -1.43 0.55 27.29
N VAL A 315 -2.73 0.85 27.25
CA VAL A 315 -3.50 1.32 28.42
C VAL A 315 -3.53 0.26 29.53
N VAL A 316 -3.63 -1.02 29.19
CA VAL A 316 -3.57 -2.11 30.17
C VAL A 316 -2.19 -2.22 30.78
N LEU A 317 -1.13 -2.22 29.95
CA LEU A 317 0.24 -2.39 30.41
C LEU A 317 0.74 -1.22 31.24
N GLU A 318 0.28 0.00 30.99
CA GLU A 318 0.69 1.19 31.75
C GLU A 318 0.46 1.05 33.25
N ARG A 319 -0.58 0.31 33.66
CA ARG A 319 -0.88 0.06 35.08
C ARG A 319 0.21 -0.71 35.80
N ARG A 320 1.06 -1.44 35.07
CA ARG A 320 2.20 -2.19 35.59
C ARG A 320 3.49 -1.50 35.16
N ARG A 321 3.91 -0.48 35.93
CA ARG A 321 4.98 0.46 35.56
C ARG A 321 6.26 -0.20 35.03
N TRP A 322 6.71 -1.29 35.66
CA TRP A 322 7.92 -2.01 35.25
C TRP A 322 7.69 -2.79 33.95
N VAL A 323 6.57 -3.50 33.84
CA VAL A 323 6.22 -4.26 32.64
C VAL A 323 6.14 -3.35 31.42
N SER A 324 5.44 -2.22 31.53
CA SER A 324 5.33 -1.23 30.46
C SER A 324 6.71 -0.70 30.01
N ARG A 325 7.62 -0.44 30.94
CA ARG A 325 8.97 0.05 30.61
C ARG A 325 9.80 -1.00 29.89
N PHE A 326 9.84 -2.24 30.40
CA PHE A 326 10.58 -3.33 29.75
C PHE A 326 9.97 -3.69 28.41
N TYR A 327 8.65 -3.62 28.29
CA TYR A 327 7.96 -3.86 27.04
C TYR A 327 8.32 -2.83 25.95
N LEU A 328 8.34 -1.53 26.32
CA LEU A 328 8.77 -0.46 25.41
C LEU A 328 10.22 -0.66 24.95
N ILE A 329 11.13 -0.98 25.89
CA ILE A 329 12.53 -1.26 25.55
C ILE A 329 12.61 -2.47 24.59
N GLY A 330 11.84 -3.53 24.86
CA GLY A 330 11.78 -4.71 24.01
C GLY A 330 11.31 -4.38 22.58
N ILE A 331 10.22 -3.59 22.44
CA ILE A 331 9.74 -3.17 21.10
C ILE A 331 10.81 -2.33 20.38
N LEU A 332 11.48 -1.42 21.07
CA LEU A 332 12.55 -0.61 20.48
C LEU A 332 13.72 -1.48 20.00
N ILE A 333 14.20 -2.41 20.81
CA ILE A 333 15.31 -3.30 20.44
C ILE A 333 14.91 -4.18 19.24
N VAL A 334 13.80 -4.89 19.35
CA VAL A 334 13.34 -5.79 18.29
C VAL A 334 12.99 -5.00 17.02
N GLY A 335 12.31 -3.86 17.17
CA GLY A 335 11.94 -3.00 16.05
C GLY A 335 13.16 -2.48 15.29
N ILE A 336 14.17 -1.95 15.98
CA ILE A 336 15.41 -1.46 15.36
C ILE A 336 16.16 -2.60 14.66
N LEU A 337 16.24 -3.76 15.27
CA LEU A 337 16.87 -4.93 14.66
C LEU A 337 16.16 -5.36 13.36
N LEU A 338 14.85 -5.20 13.29
CA LEU A 338 14.03 -5.62 12.15
C LEU A 338 13.80 -4.51 11.10
N ILE A 339 14.29 -3.29 11.31
CA ILE A 339 14.20 -2.20 10.31
C ILE A 339 14.59 -2.65 8.90
N PRO A 340 15.72 -3.35 8.70
CA PRO A 340 16.10 -3.74 7.35
C PRO A 340 15.12 -4.72 6.70
N LEU A 341 14.41 -5.52 7.50
CA LEU A 341 13.42 -6.45 6.98
C LEU A 341 12.20 -5.72 6.39
N TYR A 342 11.87 -4.56 6.92
CA TYR A 342 10.67 -3.80 6.52
C TYR A 342 10.95 -2.66 5.55
N SER A 343 12.22 -2.30 5.32
CA SER A 343 12.55 -1.10 4.56
C SER A 343 13.91 -1.20 3.85
N PRO A 344 14.16 -0.41 2.79
CA PRO A 344 15.42 -0.38 2.08
C PRO A 344 16.52 0.37 2.87
N ALA A 345 16.71 0.00 4.14
CA ALA A 345 17.66 0.68 5.03
C ALA A 345 19.13 0.23 4.84
N LEU A 346 19.36 -0.97 4.33
CA LEU A 346 20.72 -1.50 4.10
C LEU A 346 21.05 -1.52 2.59
N PRO A 347 22.33 -1.40 2.22
CA PRO A 347 22.75 -1.70 0.85
C PRO A 347 22.36 -3.13 0.43
N PRO A 348 22.01 -3.38 -0.85
CA PRO A 348 21.49 -4.68 -1.31
C PRO A 348 22.34 -5.88 -0.89
N GLN A 349 23.66 -5.82 -1.05
CA GLN A 349 24.58 -6.91 -0.69
C GLN A 349 24.58 -7.19 0.82
N THR A 350 24.44 -6.14 1.65
CA THR A 350 24.39 -6.26 3.10
C THR A 350 23.03 -6.83 3.53
N PHE A 351 21.96 -6.43 2.86
CA PHE A 351 20.61 -6.99 3.13
C PHE A 351 20.57 -8.49 2.86
N VAL A 352 21.11 -8.97 1.73
CA VAL A 352 21.13 -10.41 1.40
C VAL A 352 21.82 -11.21 2.50
N LYS A 353 22.96 -10.73 3.01
CA LYS A 353 23.65 -11.38 4.15
C LYS A 353 22.82 -11.36 5.44
N TYR A 354 22.22 -10.22 5.74
CA TYR A 354 21.36 -10.05 6.92
C TYR A 354 20.15 -10.97 6.85
N TYR A 355 19.44 -10.98 5.72
CA TYR A 355 18.24 -11.79 5.51
C TYR A 355 18.55 -13.30 5.51
N GLY A 356 19.64 -13.70 4.86
CA GLY A 356 20.14 -15.08 4.86
C GLY A 356 20.48 -15.56 6.27
N GLY A 357 21.10 -14.70 7.11
CA GLY A 357 21.37 -14.99 8.52
C GLY A 357 20.11 -15.19 9.37
N LEU A 358 19.05 -14.43 9.10
CA LEU A 358 17.77 -14.55 9.83
C LEU A 358 16.96 -15.78 9.43
N THR A 359 16.96 -16.13 8.14
CA THR A 359 16.12 -17.21 7.59
C THR A 359 16.82 -18.57 7.59
N GLY A 360 18.10 -18.62 7.93
CA GLY A 360 18.93 -19.83 7.80
C GLY A 360 19.19 -20.24 6.34
N ALA A 361 18.80 -19.42 5.37
CA ALA A 361 19.03 -19.66 3.96
C ALA A 361 20.47 -19.30 3.60
N ALA A 362 21.34 -20.27 3.63
CA ALA A 362 22.79 -20.10 3.37
C ALA A 362 23.11 -19.54 1.96
N ASN A 363 22.16 -19.45 1.05
CA ASN A 363 22.34 -19.00 -0.34
C ASN A 363 21.16 -18.20 -0.92
N GLY A 364 20.40 -17.45 -0.13
CA GLY A 364 19.38 -16.54 -0.65
C GLY A 364 18.13 -17.20 -1.29
N ALA A 365 18.07 -18.53 -1.30
CA ALA A 365 16.90 -19.26 -1.78
C ALA A 365 15.81 -19.21 -0.71
N SER A 366 14.94 -18.19 -0.76
CA SER A 366 13.70 -18.20 0.01
C SER A 366 12.78 -19.30 -0.54
N ALA A 367 12.03 -19.95 0.36
CA ALA A 367 11.08 -21.02 0.05
C ALA A 367 9.89 -20.59 -0.85
N GLN A 368 9.84 -19.34 -1.30
CA GLN A 368 8.90 -18.87 -2.31
C GLN A 368 9.56 -18.99 -3.68
N GLN A 369 9.07 -19.90 -4.49
CA GLN A 369 9.59 -20.27 -5.81
C GLN A 369 9.74 -19.11 -6.82
N ASN A 370 9.24 -17.91 -6.53
CA ASN A 370 9.27 -16.73 -7.40
C ASN A 370 9.91 -15.49 -6.76
N ALA A 371 10.43 -15.57 -5.52
CA ALA A 371 11.11 -14.46 -4.88
C ALA A 371 12.62 -14.66 -5.02
N GLY A 372 13.31 -13.80 -5.75
CA GLY A 372 14.76 -13.76 -5.82
C GLY A 372 15.45 -13.63 -4.45
N ALA A 373 16.58 -12.95 -4.36
CA ALA A 373 17.30 -12.72 -3.10
C ALA A 373 16.57 -11.84 -2.08
N PHE A 374 15.42 -11.24 -2.47
CA PHE A 374 14.64 -10.27 -1.68
C PHE A 374 13.18 -10.70 -1.54
N PRO A 375 12.50 -10.32 -0.42
CA PRO A 375 11.04 -10.33 -0.38
C PRO A 375 10.47 -9.42 -1.47
N GLN A 376 9.28 -9.75 -2.00
CA GLN A 376 8.66 -9.04 -3.13
C GLN A 376 8.63 -7.52 -2.97
N TYR A 377 8.20 -7.00 -1.82
CA TYR A 377 8.09 -5.55 -1.57
C TYR A 377 9.43 -4.78 -1.58
N LEU A 378 10.55 -5.49 -1.59
CA LEU A 378 11.89 -4.94 -1.82
C LEU A 378 12.42 -5.32 -3.21
N GLY A 379 12.20 -6.57 -3.67
CA GLY A 379 12.67 -7.07 -4.96
C GLY A 379 12.05 -6.35 -6.16
N ASP A 380 10.76 -6.02 -6.08
CA ASP A 380 10.03 -5.26 -7.11
C ASP A 380 10.52 -3.79 -7.28
N ARG A 381 11.57 -3.39 -6.58
CA ARG A 381 12.22 -2.08 -6.75
C ARG A 381 13.42 -2.11 -7.69
N PHE A 382 13.87 -3.29 -8.10
CA PHE A 382 15.07 -3.47 -8.91
C PHE A 382 14.73 -3.86 -10.36
N GLY A 383 15.67 -3.58 -11.26
CA GLY A 383 15.59 -4.04 -12.65
C GLY A 383 15.03 -3.01 -13.63
N TRP A 384 14.20 -2.07 -13.21
CA TRP A 384 13.49 -1.16 -14.10
C TRP A 384 14.42 -0.28 -14.97
N ASN A 385 15.48 0.26 -14.39
CA ASN A 385 16.48 1.04 -15.15
C ASN A 385 17.25 0.18 -16.16
N THR A 386 17.62 -1.05 -15.78
CA THR A 386 18.31 -2.00 -16.67
C THR A 386 17.38 -2.40 -17.82
N MET A 387 16.12 -2.73 -17.52
CA MET A 387 15.10 -3.02 -18.53
C MET A 387 14.97 -1.87 -19.53
N THR A 388 14.79 -0.66 -19.02
CA THR A 388 14.61 0.55 -19.84
C THR A 388 15.83 0.80 -20.73
N ALA A 389 17.05 0.67 -20.20
CA ALA A 389 18.28 0.85 -20.96
C ALA A 389 18.46 -0.22 -22.04
N THR A 390 18.15 -1.48 -21.73
CA THR A 390 18.24 -2.59 -22.71
C THR A 390 17.26 -2.40 -23.85
N VAL A 391 16.01 -2.02 -23.53
CA VAL A 391 14.97 -1.75 -24.54
C VAL A 391 15.34 -0.55 -25.41
N ALA A 392 15.90 0.50 -24.80
CA ALA A 392 16.39 1.67 -25.54
C ALA A 392 17.52 1.31 -26.50
N GLN A 393 18.47 0.49 -26.08
CA GLN A 393 19.53 0.00 -26.94
C GLN A 393 18.98 -0.80 -28.14
N VAL A 394 18.01 -1.68 -27.91
CA VAL A 394 17.34 -2.42 -28.99
C VAL A 394 16.63 -1.47 -29.95
N TYR A 395 15.87 -0.50 -29.41
CA TYR A 395 15.16 0.51 -30.22
C TYR A 395 16.13 1.36 -31.05
N ASP A 396 17.27 1.78 -30.49
CA ASP A 396 18.26 2.59 -31.19
C ASP A 396 18.96 1.85 -32.33
N ASN A 397 19.10 0.53 -32.19
CA ASN A 397 19.72 -0.33 -33.21
C ASN A 397 18.77 -0.75 -34.33
N LEU A 398 17.47 -0.39 -34.28
CA LEU A 398 16.53 -0.67 -35.36
C LEU A 398 16.88 0.12 -36.62
N PRO A 399 16.67 -0.45 -37.82
CA PRO A 399 16.72 0.29 -39.07
C PRO A 399 15.79 1.51 -39.04
N PRO A 400 16.14 2.65 -39.68
CA PRO A 400 15.34 3.87 -39.60
C PRO A 400 13.86 3.71 -39.98
N GLN A 401 13.58 2.84 -40.96
CA GLN A 401 12.21 2.54 -41.41
C GLN A 401 11.42 1.77 -40.31
N GLU A 402 12.04 0.80 -39.67
CA GLU A 402 11.44 0.02 -38.56
C GLU A 402 11.28 0.89 -37.31
N LYS A 403 12.30 1.70 -37.00
CA LYS A 403 12.29 2.61 -35.84
C LYS A 403 11.11 3.58 -35.89
N SER A 404 10.75 4.12 -37.06
CA SER A 404 9.63 5.05 -37.23
C SER A 404 8.25 4.41 -37.00
N GLN A 405 8.15 3.08 -37.11
CA GLN A 405 6.89 2.32 -36.97
C GLN A 405 6.87 1.49 -35.65
N ALA A 406 7.93 1.56 -34.88
CA ALA A 406 8.09 0.75 -33.68
C ALA A 406 7.19 1.24 -32.54
N CYS A 407 6.62 0.30 -31.80
CA CYS A 407 6.07 0.49 -30.47
C CYS A 407 6.50 -0.67 -29.56
N ILE A 408 6.28 -0.51 -28.25
CA ILE A 408 6.71 -1.49 -27.27
C ILE A 408 5.48 -2.19 -26.71
N LEU A 409 5.45 -3.52 -26.75
CA LEU A 409 4.45 -4.36 -26.11
C LEU A 409 5.04 -5.03 -24.88
N THR A 410 4.37 -4.92 -23.75
CA THR A 410 4.79 -5.56 -22.51
C THR A 410 3.75 -6.51 -21.96
N GLN A 411 4.21 -7.51 -21.19
CA GLN A 411 3.33 -8.49 -20.57
C GLN A 411 2.54 -7.87 -19.42
N ASN A 412 3.19 -7.13 -18.53
CA ASN A 412 2.55 -6.62 -17.32
C ASN A 412 2.61 -5.09 -17.19
N TYR A 413 1.73 -4.55 -16.33
CA TYR A 413 1.63 -3.11 -16.07
C TYR A 413 2.91 -2.50 -15.48
N GLY A 414 3.71 -3.29 -14.74
CA GLY A 414 4.96 -2.83 -14.14
C GLY A 414 6.00 -2.53 -15.21
N GLU A 415 6.24 -3.49 -16.12
CA GLU A 415 7.10 -3.31 -17.31
C GLU A 415 6.63 -2.13 -18.15
N ALA A 416 5.30 -2.09 -18.44
CA ALA A 416 4.71 -1.00 -19.22
C ALA A 416 4.98 0.36 -18.56
N SER A 417 4.79 0.46 -17.25
CA SER A 417 4.92 1.71 -16.52
C SER A 417 6.39 2.14 -16.39
N ALA A 418 7.30 1.18 -16.18
CA ALA A 418 8.73 1.45 -16.16
C ALA A 418 9.20 2.04 -17.50
N LEU A 419 8.83 1.40 -18.61
CA LEU A 419 9.20 1.86 -19.96
C LEU A 419 8.48 3.17 -20.34
N THR A 420 7.23 3.36 -19.90
CA THR A 420 6.52 4.62 -20.13
C THR A 420 7.13 5.78 -19.37
N PHE A 421 7.46 5.59 -18.10
CA PHE A 421 7.94 6.67 -17.24
C PHE A 421 9.45 6.92 -17.38
N LEU A 422 10.27 5.89 -17.18
CA LEU A 422 11.73 6.02 -17.24
C LEU A 422 12.23 6.17 -18.68
N GLY A 423 11.51 5.59 -19.65
CA GLY A 423 11.88 5.64 -21.06
C GLY A 423 11.70 7.01 -21.72
N ARG A 424 11.06 7.98 -21.08
CA ARG A 424 10.90 9.35 -21.60
C ARG A 424 12.23 10.02 -21.87
N SER A 425 13.15 9.90 -20.92
CA SER A 425 14.49 10.49 -21.07
C SER A 425 15.31 9.86 -22.18
N LEU A 426 14.92 8.68 -22.66
CA LEU A 426 15.54 7.91 -23.73
C LEU A 426 14.74 7.97 -25.05
N ASN A 427 13.68 8.79 -25.11
CA ASN A 427 12.80 8.93 -26.27
C ASN A 427 12.22 7.61 -26.80
N LEU A 428 11.85 6.71 -25.88
CA LEU A 428 11.20 5.45 -26.23
C LEU A 428 9.85 5.69 -26.90
N PRO A 429 9.45 4.84 -27.87
CA PRO A 429 8.17 4.97 -28.55
C PRO A 429 7.00 4.57 -27.64
N THR A 430 5.77 4.66 -28.17
CA THR A 430 4.55 4.30 -27.45
C THR A 430 4.64 2.90 -26.83
N VAL A 431 4.33 2.81 -25.53
CA VAL A 431 4.27 1.56 -24.78
C VAL A 431 2.82 1.13 -24.61
N ILE A 432 2.53 -0.12 -24.91
CA ILE A 432 1.21 -0.74 -24.78
C ILE A 432 1.30 -2.04 -23.98
N SER A 433 0.21 -2.42 -23.33
CA SER A 433 0.06 -3.71 -22.64
C SER A 433 -1.42 -4.10 -22.58
N GLY A 434 -1.70 -5.38 -22.63
CA GLY A 434 -3.03 -5.93 -22.39
C GLY A 434 -3.42 -6.00 -20.90
N HIS A 435 -2.52 -5.61 -20.01
CA HIS A 435 -2.68 -5.80 -18.58
C HIS A 435 -3.38 -4.61 -17.90
N ASN A 436 -4.38 -4.92 -17.09
CA ASN A 436 -5.12 -3.98 -16.23
C ASN A 436 -5.52 -2.68 -16.98
N ASN A 437 -5.16 -1.52 -16.46
CA ASN A 437 -5.59 -0.25 -17.06
C ASN A 437 -4.93 0.06 -18.40
N TYR A 438 -3.78 -0.53 -18.70
CA TYR A 438 -3.16 -0.39 -20.01
C TYR A 438 -4.06 -0.95 -21.13
N TYR A 439 -4.79 -2.05 -20.85
CA TYR A 439 -5.78 -2.56 -21.77
C TYR A 439 -6.89 -1.53 -22.06
N LEU A 440 -7.42 -0.87 -21.01
CA LEU A 440 -8.45 0.17 -21.17
C LEU A 440 -7.93 1.43 -21.87
N TRP A 441 -6.65 1.76 -21.70
CA TRP A 441 -6.02 2.88 -22.42
C TRP A 441 -5.82 2.58 -23.89
N GLY A 442 -5.84 1.31 -24.28
CA GLY A 442 -5.80 0.86 -25.66
C GLY A 442 -4.42 0.94 -26.31
N PRO A 443 -4.31 0.49 -27.55
CA PRO A 443 -3.06 0.51 -28.31
C PRO A 443 -2.67 1.91 -28.82
N GLY A 444 -3.53 2.91 -28.70
CA GLY A 444 -3.26 4.28 -29.13
C GLY A 444 -2.86 4.37 -30.61
N SER A 445 -1.74 5.03 -30.91
CA SER A 445 -1.20 5.17 -32.26
C SER A 445 -0.32 4.00 -32.70
N CYS A 446 -0.17 2.94 -31.92
CA CYS A 446 0.65 1.79 -32.25
C CYS A 446 0.05 1.01 -33.43
N SER A 447 0.75 0.99 -34.58
CA SER A 447 0.33 0.24 -35.77
C SER A 447 0.54 -1.27 -35.63
N GLY A 448 1.49 -1.68 -34.75
CA GLY A 448 1.93 -3.06 -34.60
C GLY A 448 2.83 -3.58 -35.73
N GLN A 449 3.23 -2.73 -36.70
CA GLN A 449 4.08 -3.16 -37.83
C GLN A 449 5.47 -3.62 -37.36
N VAL A 450 5.98 -2.97 -36.31
CA VAL A 450 7.20 -3.35 -35.60
C VAL A 450 6.90 -3.28 -34.11
N LEU A 451 7.04 -4.42 -33.43
CA LEU A 451 6.90 -4.49 -31.97
C LEU A 451 8.24 -4.85 -31.32
N ILE A 452 8.63 -4.07 -30.33
CA ILE A 452 9.63 -4.48 -29.34
C ILE A 452 8.84 -5.09 -28.19
N ILE A 453 9.07 -6.37 -27.90
CA ILE A 453 8.23 -7.13 -26.95
C ILE A 453 9.09 -7.49 -25.72
N VAL A 454 8.53 -7.25 -24.53
CA VAL A 454 9.15 -7.53 -23.23
C VAL A 454 8.20 -8.36 -22.39
N GLY A 455 8.73 -9.27 -21.56
CA GLY A 455 7.95 -10.11 -20.64
C GLY A 455 7.33 -11.35 -21.27
N TYR A 456 7.50 -11.53 -22.57
CA TYR A 456 7.04 -12.69 -23.34
C TYR A 456 8.18 -13.48 -23.94
N TYR A 457 7.90 -14.68 -24.45
CA TYR A 457 8.85 -15.50 -25.16
C TYR A 457 8.54 -15.55 -26.68
N PRO A 458 9.54 -15.79 -27.54
CA PRO A 458 9.34 -15.88 -28.99
C PRO A 458 8.25 -16.88 -29.42
N SER A 459 8.07 -17.96 -28.65
CA SER A 459 7.04 -18.97 -28.86
C SER A 459 5.62 -18.40 -28.81
N ASP A 460 5.38 -17.37 -28.00
CA ASP A 460 4.06 -16.81 -27.76
C ASP A 460 3.52 -16.04 -28.99
N PHE A 461 4.42 -15.68 -29.89
CA PHE A 461 4.11 -14.89 -31.10
C PHE A 461 4.29 -15.65 -32.40
N GLN A 462 4.58 -16.95 -32.35
CA GLN A 462 4.69 -17.79 -33.55
C GLN A 462 3.38 -17.78 -34.33
N GLY A 463 3.44 -17.48 -35.65
CA GLY A 463 2.28 -17.37 -36.54
C GLY A 463 1.60 -15.99 -36.53
N PHE A 464 1.93 -15.11 -35.60
CA PHE A 464 1.38 -13.74 -35.57
C PHE A 464 2.28 -12.73 -36.30
N PHE A 465 3.56 -13.03 -36.48
CA PHE A 465 4.52 -12.16 -37.18
C PHE A 465 5.34 -12.95 -38.18
N ARG A 466 5.77 -12.28 -39.29
CA ARG A 466 6.61 -12.87 -40.32
C ARG A 466 8.06 -13.11 -39.85
N ASN A 467 8.57 -12.20 -39.07
CA ASN A 467 9.92 -12.29 -38.52
C ASN A 467 9.92 -11.98 -37.02
N ILE A 468 10.57 -12.84 -36.24
CA ILE A 468 10.71 -12.72 -34.79
C ILE A 468 12.17 -12.98 -34.43
N THR A 469 12.83 -12.00 -33.81
CA THR A 469 14.24 -12.10 -33.40
C THR A 469 14.42 -11.68 -31.96
N VAL A 470 15.27 -12.37 -31.22
CA VAL A 470 15.71 -11.94 -29.90
C VAL A 470 16.87 -10.95 -30.11
N ALA A 471 16.61 -9.68 -29.78
CA ALA A 471 17.55 -8.58 -30.00
C ALA A 471 18.30 -8.15 -28.74
N GLY A 472 17.89 -8.61 -27.56
CA GLY A 472 18.53 -8.33 -26.28
C GLY A 472 18.07 -9.27 -25.17
N ASN A 473 18.71 -9.17 -24.01
CA ASN A 473 18.32 -9.90 -22.82
C ASN A 473 18.44 -8.99 -21.59
N ILE A 474 17.41 -8.93 -20.76
CA ILE A 474 17.36 -8.15 -19.54
C ILE A 474 17.84 -9.05 -18.40
N THR A 475 18.93 -8.65 -17.73
CA THR A 475 19.45 -9.38 -16.58
C THR A 475 19.50 -8.48 -15.35
N CYS A 476 19.18 -9.03 -14.20
CA CYS A 476 19.10 -8.26 -12.97
C CYS A 476 19.47 -9.13 -11.74
N SER A 477 20.40 -8.67 -10.93
CA SER A 477 20.92 -9.45 -9.79
C SER A 477 20.00 -9.48 -8.56
N TYR A 478 19.06 -8.55 -8.43
CA TYR A 478 18.26 -8.36 -7.20
C TYR A 478 16.76 -8.22 -7.45
N CYS A 479 16.32 -8.19 -8.70
CA CYS A 479 14.91 -8.14 -9.04
C CYS A 479 14.17 -9.45 -8.76
N MET A 480 12.87 -9.44 -8.94
CA MET A 480 12.07 -10.66 -8.91
C MET A 480 12.52 -11.60 -10.03
N THR A 481 12.42 -12.90 -9.80
CA THR A 481 12.80 -13.92 -10.80
C THR A 481 11.97 -13.83 -12.09
N SER A 482 10.74 -13.30 -12.01
CA SER A 482 9.91 -13.02 -13.17
C SER A 482 10.43 -11.90 -14.06
N GLU A 483 11.29 -11.04 -13.53
CA GLU A 483 11.84 -9.86 -14.23
C GLU A 483 13.33 -10.05 -14.58
N ASP A 484 13.88 -11.24 -14.33
CA ASP A 484 15.27 -11.58 -14.62
C ASP A 484 15.36 -12.51 -15.83
N ASN A 485 16.43 -12.34 -16.61
CA ASN A 485 16.71 -13.13 -17.81
C ASN A 485 15.59 -13.08 -18.86
N LEU A 486 14.96 -11.91 -19.01
CA LEU A 486 13.87 -11.70 -19.98
C LEU A 486 14.44 -11.35 -21.38
N PRO A 487 13.99 -12.05 -22.44
CA PRO A 487 14.35 -11.67 -23.79
C PRO A 487 13.67 -10.36 -24.20
N VAL A 488 14.39 -9.50 -24.92
CA VAL A 488 13.82 -8.39 -25.67
C VAL A 488 13.67 -8.83 -27.12
N ILE A 489 12.45 -8.93 -27.59
CA ILE A 489 12.09 -9.50 -28.89
C ILE A 489 11.74 -8.36 -29.85
N VAL A 490 12.23 -8.44 -31.09
CA VAL A 490 11.77 -7.61 -32.20
C VAL A 490 10.94 -8.46 -33.14
N ALA A 491 9.64 -8.08 -33.30
CA ALA A 491 8.69 -8.75 -34.17
C ALA A 491 8.25 -7.81 -35.31
N VAL A 492 8.37 -8.25 -36.54
CA VAL A 492 8.14 -7.43 -37.74
C VAL A 492 7.14 -8.11 -38.67
N GLY A 493 6.28 -7.33 -39.30
CA GLY A 493 5.31 -7.78 -40.29
C GLY A 493 4.21 -8.65 -39.67
N PRO A 494 3.27 -8.05 -38.91
CA PRO A 494 2.16 -8.76 -38.31
C PRO A 494 1.22 -9.37 -39.36
N THR A 495 0.57 -10.48 -39.01
CA THR A 495 -0.46 -11.14 -39.84
C THR A 495 -1.82 -10.47 -39.69
N SER A 496 -2.03 -9.77 -38.55
CA SER A 496 -3.23 -8.94 -38.27
C SER A 496 -2.81 -7.66 -37.59
N SER A 497 -3.63 -6.61 -37.60
CA SER A 497 -3.33 -5.38 -36.91
C SER A 497 -3.38 -5.58 -35.40
N VAL A 498 -2.60 -4.79 -34.64
CA VAL A 498 -2.65 -4.81 -33.18
C VAL A 498 -4.04 -4.42 -32.65
N HIS A 499 -4.75 -3.57 -33.37
CA HIS A 499 -6.11 -3.16 -33.05
C HIS A 499 -7.12 -4.31 -33.15
N ASP A 500 -7.02 -5.14 -34.22
CA ASP A 500 -7.90 -6.30 -34.42
C ASP A 500 -7.62 -7.40 -33.37
N SER A 501 -6.35 -7.53 -32.97
CA SER A 501 -5.89 -8.52 -31.97
C SER A 501 -5.96 -8.01 -30.53
N TRP A 502 -6.37 -6.76 -30.28
CA TRP A 502 -6.31 -6.14 -28.96
C TRP A 502 -7.06 -6.91 -27.89
N ALA A 503 -8.26 -7.40 -28.22
CA ALA A 503 -9.07 -8.18 -27.29
C ALA A 503 -8.41 -9.47 -26.80
N MET A 504 -7.51 -10.06 -27.61
CA MET A 504 -6.77 -11.29 -27.24
C MET A 504 -5.69 -11.04 -26.19
N LEU A 505 -5.20 -9.81 -26.09
CA LEU A 505 -4.18 -9.40 -25.13
C LEU A 505 -4.78 -9.06 -23.74
N LYS A 506 -6.12 -8.96 -23.63
CA LYS A 506 -6.79 -8.59 -22.38
C LYS A 506 -6.49 -9.56 -21.25
N HIS A 507 -5.92 -9.06 -20.18
CA HIS A 507 -5.82 -9.79 -18.92
C HIS A 507 -5.85 -8.83 -17.72
N TYR A 508 -6.62 -9.21 -16.70
CA TYR A 508 -6.76 -8.46 -15.46
C TYR A 508 -6.29 -9.36 -14.30
N ASN A 509 -5.07 -9.11 -13.77
CA ASN A 509 -4.47 -9.93 -12.70
C ASN A 509 -3.49 -9.14 -11.81
#